data_a39ba5ec5637cc4ad0fb42099bcbfb5e
#
_entry.id   a39ba5ec5637cc4ad0fb42099bcbfb5e
#
_cell.length_a   1.000
_cell.length_b   1.000
_cell.length_c   1.000
_cell.angle_alpha   90.00
_cell.angle_beta   90.00
_cell.angle_gamma   90.00
#
_symmetry.space_group_name_H-M   'P 1'
#
loop_
_entity.id
_entity.type
_entity.pdbx_description
1 polymer ?
#
loop_
_entity_poly.entity_id
_entity_poly.type
_entity_poly.pdbx_seq_one_letter_code
_entity_poly.pdbx_strand_id
1 'polypeptide(L)'
;VSMKKKTVNVSDLLKKSVQDFLIPMELREQNLVIDCTAMVSLRGDEYWLREAVGNIVKNCMEHTPAGGEICIRAAENHLYTEITVSDNGAGIDKEDLPHIFERFYKGKNSSGSSVGIGLALARMIVVAQEGTLSATNGINGGAKFEIRFYKGTV
;
A
#
# COMPACT_ATOMS: atom_id res chain seq x y z
N VAL A 1 -14.16 9.68 13.13
CA VAL A 1 -13.89 10.29 11.84
C VAL A 1 -14.93 9.88 10.84
N SER A 2 -15.57 10.89 10.24
CA SER A 2 -16.60 10.66 9.23
C SER A 2 -15.93 10.38 7.88
N MET A 3 -16.29 9.26 7.27
CA MET A 3 -15.80 8.90 5.94
C MET A 3 -16.88 9.12 4.89
N LYS A 4 -16.48 9.73 3.79
CA LYS A 4 -17.38 10.04 2.68
C LYS A 4 -17.14 9.05 1.55
N LYS A 5 -17.88 7.95 1.56
CA LYS A 5 -17.76 6.92 0.53
C LYS A 5 -18.42 7.36 -0.77
N LYS A 6 -17.69 7.23 -1.85
CA LYS A 6 -18.19 7.47 -3.21
C LYS A 6 -17.38 6.62 -4.18
N THR A 7 -17.76 6.62 -5.44
CA THR A 7 -17.00 5.94 -6.48
C THR A 7 -15.68 6.66 -6.68
N VAL A 8 -14.59 5.92 -6.56
CA VAL A 8 -13.22 6.43 -6.70
C VAL A 8 -12.58 5.81 -7.92
N ASN A 9 -11.99 6.64 -8.77
CA ASN A 9 -11.16 6.17 -9.87
C ASN A 9 -9.81 5.76 -9.29
N VAL A 10 -9.46 4.47 -9.42
CA VAL A 10 -8.26 3.95 -8.77
C VAL A 10 -6.99 4.48 -9.40
N SER A 11 -6.94 4.63 -10.72
CA SER A 11 -5.77 5.20 -11.39
C SER A 11 -5.43 6.58 -10.83
N ASP A 12 -6.42 7.45 -10.69
CA ASP A 12 -6.23 8.78 -10.12
C ASP A 12 -5.83 8.71 -8.65
N LEU A 13 -6.45 7.82 -7.90
CA LEU A 13 -6.10 7.60 -6.49
C LEU A 13 -4.63 7.24 -6.34
N LEU A 14 -4.13 6.30 -7.13
CA LEU A 14 -2.74 5.85 -7.04
C LEU A 14 -1.77 6.97 -7.39
N LYS A 15 -2.05 7.74 -8.43
CA LYS A 15 -1.21 8.88 -8.82
C LYS A 15 -1.13 9.92 -7.72
N LYS A 16 -2.25 10.23 -7.09
CA LYS A 16 -2.29 11.19 -5.98
C LYS A 16 -1.60 10.66 -4.74
N SER A 17 -1.74 9.36 -4.48
CA SER A 17 -1.13 8.71 -3.31
C SER A 17 0.39 8.75 -3.31
N VAL A 18 1.01 8.72 -4.48
CA VAL A 18 2.49 8.68 -4.61
C VAL A 18 3.11 10.04 -4.86
N GLN A 19 2.30 11.06 -5.09
CA GLN A 19 2.78 12.38 -5.53
C GLN A 19 3.88 12.94 -4.63
N ASP A 20 3.74 12.80 -3.32
CA ASP A 20 4.70 13.33 -2.37
C ASP A 20 5.98 12.49 -2.28
N PHE A 21 6.00 11.31 -2.89
CA PHE A 21 7.14 10.40 -2.83
C PHE A 21 7.96 10.34 -4.12
N LEU A 22 7.52 11.02 -5.18
CA LEU A 22 8.21 10.95 -6.48
C LEU A 22 9.64 11.48 -6.38
N ILE A 23 9.82 12.65 -5.77
CA ILE A 23 11.16 13.24 -5.60
C ILE A 23 12.01 12.43 -4.61
N PRO A 24 11.50 12.05 -3.43
CA PRO A 24 12.27 11.17 -2.54
C PRO A 24 12.71 9.86 -3.20
N MET A 25 11.86 9.21 -4.00
CA MET A 25 12.23 7.99 -4.71
C MET A 25 13.36 8.25 -5.73
N GLU A 26 13.25 9.33 -6.47
CA GLU A 26 14.27 9.69 -7.45
C GLU A 26 15.63 9.93 -6.76
N LEU A 27 15.62 10.66 -5.64
CA LEU A 27 16.84 10.89 -4.87
C LEU A 27 17.43 9.59 -4.30
N ARG A 28 16.59 8.60 -4.03
CA ARG A 28 17.02 7.28 -3.57
C ARG A 28 17.34 6.32 -4.71
N GLU A 29 17.27 6.79 -5.93
CA GLU A 29 17.52 5.99 -7.14
C GLU A 29 16.60 4.76 -7.22
N GLN A 30 15.34 4.95 -6.85
CA GLN A 30 14.32 3.92 -6.93
C GLN A 30 13.41 4.16 -8.12
N ASN A 31 12.93 3.07 -8.74
CA ASN A 31 11.99 3.14 -9.84
C ASN A 31 10.58 2.88 -9.33
N LEU A 32 9.62 3.66 -9.80
CA LEU A 32 8.21 3.47 -9.50
C LEU A 32 7.48 3.05 -10.77
N VAL A 33 6.72 1.96 -10.68
CA VAL A 33 5.85 1.49 -11.76
C VAL A 33 4.41 1.48 -11.24
N ILE A 34 3.51 2.11 -11.98
CA ILE A 34 2.07 2.05 -11.70
C ILE A 34 1.40 1.37 -12.88
N ASP A 35 0.77 0.23 -12.62
CA ASP A 35 0.09 -0.58 -13.62
C ASP A 35 -1.41 -0.65 -13.26
N CYS A 36 -2.17 0.26 -13.82
CA CYS A 36 -3.59 0.37 -13.55
C CYS A 36 -4.30 1.00 -14.75
N THR A 37 -5.31 0.31 -15.26
CA THR A 37 -6.12 0.87 -16.34
C THR A 37 -7.06 1.96 -15.80
N ALA A 38 -7.50 2.85 -16.68
CA ALA A 38 -8.38 3.96 -16.30
C ALA A 38 -9.78 3.50 -15.87
N MET A 39 -10.14 2.25 -16.12
CA MET A 39 -11.48 1.72 -15.85
C MET A 39 -11.65 1.18 -14.43
N VAL A 40 -10.58 0.94 -13.71
CA VAL A 40 -10.65 0.35 -12.37
C VAL A 40 -11.26 1.36 -11.39
N SER A 41 -12.25 0.92 -10.63
CA SER A 41 -12.89 1.75 -9.62
C SER A 41 -13.16 0.96 -8.34
N LEU A 42 -13.40 1.70 -7.27
CA LEU A 42 -13.85 1.14 -6.00
C LEU A 42 -14.78 2.15 -5.31
N ARG A 43 -15.47 1.70 -4.29
CA ARG A 43 -16.26 2.59 -3.48
C ARG A 43 -15.57 2.83 -2.13
N GLY A 44 -15.23 4.07 -1.86
CA GLY A 44 -14.52 4.42 -0.65
C GLY A 44 -14.33 5.91 -0.48
N ASP A 45 -13.58 6.29 0.52
CA ASP A 45 -13.20 7.69 0.79
C ASP A 45 -11.82 7.95 0.22
N GLU A 46 -11.76 8.79 -0.82
CA GLU A 46 -10.52 9.05 -1.54
C GLU A 46 -9.43 9.64 -0.64
N TYR A 47 -9.80 10.60 0.20
CA TYR A 47 -8.81 11.24 1.09
C TYR A 47 -8.13 10.23 2.00
N TRP A 48 -8.91 9.40 2.70
CA TRP A 48 -8.34 8.41 3.61
C TRP A 48 -7.62 7.28 2.88
N LEU A 49 -8.10 6.90 1.69
CA LEU A 49 -7.41 5.90 0.89
C LEU A 49 -6.05 6.38 0.40
N ARG A 50 -5.93 7.67 0.08
CA ARG A 50 -4.62 8.26 -0.26
C ARG A 50 -3.66 8.13 0.91
N GLU A 51 -4.14 8.38 2.12
CA GLU A 51 -3.32 8.23 3.33
C GLU A 51 -2.88 6.76 3.51
N ALA A 52 -3.81 5.83 3.34
CA ALA A 52 -3.49 4.41 3.50
C ALA A 52 -2.47 3.93 2.46
N VAL A 53 -2.72 4.20 1.19
CA VAL A 53 -1.80 3.80 0.11
C VAL A 53 -0.45 4.50 0.27
N GLY A 54 -0.47 5.79 0.60
CA GLY A 54 0.75 6.56 0.82
C GLY A 54 1.61 5.99 1.93
N ASN A 55 1.01 5.56 3.04
CA ASN A 55 1.75 4.92 4.14
C ASN A 55 2.39 3.61 3.73
N ILE A 56 1.70 2.81 2.91
CA ILE A 56 2.25 1.56 2.39
C ILE A 56 3.41 1.84 1.44
N VAL A 57 3.23 2.78 0.51
CA VAL A 57 4.29 3.16 -0.43
C VAL A 57 5.52 3.69 0.31
N LYS A 58 5.32 4.51 1.32
CA LYS A 58 6.41 5.03 2.14
C LYS A 58 7.19 3.89 2.81
N ASN A 59 6.49 2.90 3.33
CA ASN A 59 7.14 1.73 3.92
C ASN A 59 7.99 0.99 2.88
N CYS A 60 7.45 0.74 1.71
CA CYS A 60 8.21 0.09 0.63
C CYS A 60 9.43 0.93 0.22
N MET A 61 9.26 2.25 0.11
CA MET A 61 10.36 3.15 -0.22
C MET A 61 11.50 3.05 0.80
N GLU A 62 11.17 2.99 2.07
CA GLU A 62 12.17 2.91 3.15
C GLU A 62 12.92 1.58 3.16
N HIS A 63 12.33 0.50 2.64
CA HIS A 63 12.90 -0.84 2.66
C HIS A 63 13.44 -1.31 1.30
N THR A 64 13.43 -0.44 0.30
CA THR A 64 13.95 -0.76 -1.04
C THR A 64 15.30 -0.09 -1.23
N PRO A 65 16.35 -0.83 -1.59
CA PRO A 65 17.67 -0.25 -1.81
C PRO A 65 17.71 0.58 -3.09
N ALA A 66 18.79 1.37 -3.24
CA ALA A 66 19.06 2.10 -4.47
C ALA A 66 19.10 1.14 -5.66
N GLY A 67 18.50 1.53 -6.76
CA GLY A 67 18.36 0.69 -7.95
C GLY A 67 17.16 -0.24 -7.88
N GLY A 68 16.46 -0.29 -6.75
CA GLY A 68 15.28 -1.14 -6.59
C GLY A 68 14.02 -0.55 -7.21
N GLU A 69 12.95 -1.33 -7.15
CA GLU A 69 11.67 -0.97 -7.79
C GLU A 69 10.51 -1.12 -6.81
N ILE A 70 9.59 -0.17 -6.88
CA ILE A 70 8.32 -0.23 -6.20
C ILE A 70 7.24 -0.29 -7.28
N CYS A 71 6.38 -1.31 -7.21
CA CYS A 71 5.35 -1.54 -8.21
C CYS A 71 3.98 -1.47 -7.55
N ILE A 72 3.09 -0.67 -8.14
CA ILE A 72 1.72 -0.56 -7.69
C ILE A 72 0.83 -1.05 -8.82
N ARG A 73 0.00 -2.04 -8.54
CA ARG A 73 -0.95 -2.58 -9.50
C ARG A 73 -2.35 -2.50 -8.95
N ALA A 74 -3.31 -2.33 -9.85
CA ALA A 74 -4.71 -2.42 -9.48
C ALA A 74 -5.46 -3.18 -10.55
N ALA A 75 -6.41 -3.99 -10.11
CA ALA A 75 -7.25 -4.79 -10.98
C ALA A 75 -8.63 -4.94 -10.35
N GLU A 76 -9.62 -5.17 -11.18
CA GLU A 76 -11.01 -5.30 -10.76
C GLU A 76 -11.61 -6.53 -11.42
N ASN A 77 -12.37 -7.29 -10.65
CA ASN A 77 -13.17 -8.40 -11.18
C ASN A 77 -14.58 -8.32 -10.59
N HIS A 78 -15.38 -9.36 -10.76
CA HIS A 78 -16.78 -9.38 -10.28
C HIS A 78 -16.89 -9.39 -8.75
N LEU A 79 -15.84 -9.83 -8.05
CA LEU A 79 -15.88 -10.02 -6.60
C LEU A 79 -15.25 -8.86 -5.84
N TYR A 80 -14.17 -8.28 -6.37
CA TYR A 80 -13.44 -7.25 -5.64
C TYR A 80 -12.61 -6.36 -6.57
N THR A 81 -12.20 -5.23 -6.02
CA THR A 81 -11.13 -4.40 -6.56
C THR A 81 -9.91 -4.61 -5.69
N GLU A 82 -8.75 -4.88 -6.29
CA GLU A 82 -7.52 -5.14 -5.57
C GLU A 82 -6.46 -4.11 -5.95
N ILE A 83 -5.77 -3.60 -4.93
CA ILE A 83 -4.57 -2.77 -5.10
C ILE A 83 -3.42 -3.52 -4.46
N THR A 84 -2.35 -3.73 -5.22
CA THR A 84 -1.15 -4.41 -4.75
C THR A 84 0.02 -3.43 -4.80
N VAL A 85 0.72 -3.29 -3.68
CA VAL A 85 1.97 -2.50 -3.61
C VAL A 85 3.09 -3.48 -3.25
N SER A 86 4.09 -3.55 -4.11
CA SER A 86 5.20 -4.47 -3.89
C SER A 86 6.54 -3.79 -4.14
N ASP A 87 7.58 -4.32 -3.53
CA ASP A 87 8.95 -3.90 -3.78
C ASP A 87 9.83 -5.12 -4.06
N ASN A 88 11.04 -4.87 -4.52
CA ASN A 88 12.02 -5.92 -4.74
C ASN A 88 13.20 -5.82 -3.76
N GLY A 89 12.94 -5.29 -2.57
CA GLY A 89 13.92 -5.23 -1.50
C GLY A 89 14.11 -6.56 -0.79
N ALA A 90 14.57 -6.49 0.45
CA ALA A 90 14.89 -7.68 1.23
C ALA A 90 13.65 -8.48 1.69
N GLY A 91 12.48 -7.87 1.63
CA GLY A 91 11.27 -8.51 2.16
C GLY A 91 11.13 -8.33 3.66
N ILE A 92 10.19 -9.05 4.24
CA ILE A 92 9.85 -8.97 5.64
C ILE A 92 10.25 -10.30 6.30
N ASP A 93 10.97 -10.24 7.43
CA ASP A 93 11.28 -11.45 8.19
C ASP A 93 10.00 -12.19 8.58
N LYS A 94 10.03 -13.50 8.52
CA LYS A 94 8.86 -14.33 8.86
C LYS A 94 8.36 -14.05 10.28
N GLU A 95 9.27 -13.73 11.18
CA GLU A 95 8.92 -13.42 12.57
C GLU A 95 8.17 -12.10 12.69
N ASP A 96 8.43 -11.18 11.78
CA ASP A 96 7.81 -9.85 11.79
C ASP A 96 6.45 -9.82 11.09
N LEU A 97 6.23 -10.68 10.07
CA LEU A 97 5.00 -10.68 9.28
C LEU A 97 3.71 -10.64 10.09
N PRO A 98 3.54 -11.44 11.16
CA PRO A 98 2.31 -11.41 11.93
C PRO A 98 2.08 -10.10 12.69
N HIS A 99 3.13 -9.28 12.83
CA HIS A 99 3.12 -8.10 13.71
C HIS A 99 3.20 -6.76 12.99
N ILE A 100 3.42 -6.75 11.67
CA ILE A 100 3.75 -5.50 10.98
C ILE A 100 2.63 -4.47 10.98
N PHE A 101 1.39 -4.88 11.22
CA PHE A 101 0.26 -3.97 11.32
C PHE A 101 -0.06 -3.59 12.77
N GLU A 102 0.71 -4.10 13.74
CA GLU A 102 0.56 -3.70 15.13
C GLU A 102 1.13 -2.31 15.34
N ARG A 103 0.44 -1.52 16.13
CA ARG A 103 0.86 -0.16 16.47
C ARG A 103 2.21 -0.20 17.21
N PHE A 104 3.15 0.64 16.77
CA PHE A 104 4.50 0.77 17.35
C PHE A 104 5.40 -0.44 17.18
N TYR A 105 4.99 -1.44 16.41
CA TYR A 105 5.88 -2.57 16.13
C TYR A 105 6.99 -2.14 15.18
N LYS A 106 8.23 -2.51 15.51
CA LYS A 106 9.40 -2.29 14.65
C LYS A 106 10.05 -3.63 14.36
N GLY A 107 10.13 -3.97 13.08
CA GLY A 107 10.82 -5.16 12.64
C GLY A 107 12.35 -5.01 12.72
N LYS A 108 13.05 -6.09 12.46
CA LYS A 108 14.52 -6.13 12.54
C LYS A 108 15.19 -5.15 11.58
N ASN A 109 14.57 -4.89 10.44
CA ASN A 109 15.13 -4.03 9.39
C ASN A 109 14.49 -2.64 9.37
N SER A 110 13.77 -2.26 10.40
CA SER A 110 13.13 -0.95 10.44
C SER A 110 14.17 0.14 10.72
N SER A 111 13.93 1.33 10.13
CA SER A 111 14.78 2.47 10.40
C SER A 111 14.50 2.99 11.82
N GLY A 112 15.53 3.52 12.47
CA GLY A 112 15.41 4.07 13.83
C GLY A 112 14.48 5.28 13.91
N SER A 113 14.19 5.93 12.79
CA SER A 113 13.30 7.10 12.73
C SER A 113 11.83 6.72 12.59
N SER A 114 11.53 5.46 12.27
CA SER A 114 10.16 5.01 12.14
C SER A 114 9.50 4.83 13.51
N VAL A 115 8.29 5.34 13.66
CA VAL A 115 7.54 5.17 14.91
C VAL A 115 6.57 4.00 14.88
N GLY A 116 6.49 3.28 13.74
CA GLY A 116 5.69 2.06 13.65
C GLY A 116 4.18 2.25 13.65
N ILE A 117 3.71 3.41 13.18
CA ILE A 117 2.26 3.68 13.14
C ILE A 117 1.69 3.71 11.72
N GLY A 118 2.54 3.85 10.70
CA GLY A 118 2.08 4.02 9.31
C GLY A 118 1.28 2.84 8.78
N LEU A 119 1.78 1.61 8.96
CA LEU A 119 1.07 0.42 8.50
C LEU A 119 -0.16 0.12 9.33
N ALA A 120 -0.10 0.35 10.65
CA ALA A 120 -1.26 0.20 11.52
C ALA A 120 -2.38 1.16 11.11
N LEU A 121 -2.02 2.42 10.81
CA LEU A 121 -2.99 3.41 10.34
C LEU A 121 -3.58 3.00 8.99
N ALA A 122 -2.75 2.55 8.06
CA ALA A 122 -3.22 2.09 6.75
C ALA A 122 -4.26 0.99 6.90
N ARG A 123 -3.99 0.00 7.74
CA ARG A 123 -4.93 -1.10 7.97
C ARG A 123 -6.23 -0.61 8.62
N MET A 124 -6.12 0.27 9.59
CA MET A 124 -7.29 0.84 10.25
C MET A 124 -8.20 1.57 9.25
N ILE A 125 -7.62 2.35 8.35
CA ILE A 125 -8.34 3.08 7.31
C ILE A 125 -9.06 2.11 6.35
N VAL A 126 -8.35 1.09 5.90
CA VAL A 126 -8.89 0.10 4.95
C VAL A 126 -10.03 -0.68 5.60
N VAL A 127 -9.83 -1.16 6.81
CA VAL A 127 -10.85 -1.93 7.55
C VAL A 127 -12.08 -1.08 7.85
N ALA A 128 -11.89 0.21 8.18
CA ALA A 128 -13.01 1.12 8.41
C ALA A 128 -13.88 1.33 7.18
N GLN A 129 -13.36 1.03 5.99
CA GLN A 129 -14.09 1.11 4.74
C GLN A 129 -14.49 -0.29 4.22
N GLU A 130 -14.47 -1.28 5.10
CA GLU A 130 -14.89 -2.65 4.81
C GLU A 130 -13.98 -3.38 3.83
N GLY A 131 -12.72 -2.94 3.75
CA GLY A 131 -11.70 -3.61 2.97
C GLY A 131 -10.81 -4.50 3.83
N THR A 132 -9.87 -5.17 3.17
CA THR A 132 -8.84 -5.97 3.84
C THR A 132 -7.46 -5.52 3.38
N LEU A 133 -6.49 -5.63 4.28
CA LEU A 133 -5.09 -5.37 3.99
C LEU A 133 -4.25 -6.51 4.56
N SER A 134 -3.48 -7.14 3.70
CA SER A 134 -2.58 -8.22 4.09
C SER A 134 -1.19 -7.99 3.50
N ALA A 135 -0.21 -8.69 4.04
CA ALA A 135 1.17 -8.61 3.57
C ALA A 135 1.78 -9.99 3.49
N THR A 136 2.60 -10.18 2.47
CA THR A 136 3.37 -11.40 2.26
C THR A 136 4.72 -11.02 1.68
N ASN A 137 5.62 -11.98 1.57
CA ASN A 137 6.82 -11.81 0.74
C ASN A 137 6.50 -12.26 -0.68
N GLY A 138 7.01 -11.52 -1.65
CA GLY A 138 6.85 -11.88 -3.05
C GLY A 138 7.63 -13.15 -3.41
N ILE A 139 7.18 -13.85 -4.44
CA ILE A 139 7.83 -15.08 -4.91
C ILE A 139 9.28 -14.82 -5.30
N ASN A 140 9.55 -13.67 -5.90
CA ASN A 140 10.88 -13.28 -6.38
C ASN A 140 11.61 -12.35 -5.40
N GLY A 141 11.20 -12.34 -4.14
CA GLY A 141 11.76 -11.45 -3.12
C GLY A 141 10.93 -10.20 -2.93
N GLY A 142 11.31 -9.41 -1.90
CA GLY A 142 10.62 -8.20 -1.56
C GLY A 142 9.32 -8.42 -0.79
N ALA A 143 8.69 -7.32 -0.39
CA ALA A 143 7.42 -7.33 0.32
C ALA A 143 6.27 -7.08 -0.65
N LYS A 144 5.11 -7.61 -0.32
CA LYS A 144 3.89 -7.44 -1.11
C LYS A 144 2.71 -7.14 -0.20
N PHE A 145 2.07 -6.01 -0.40
CA PHE A 145 0.89 -5.59 0.34
C PHE A 145 -0.32 -5.64 -0.57
N GLU A 146 -1.41 -6.28 -0.11
CA GLU A 146 -2.63 -6.42 -0.89
C GLU A 146 -3.80 -5.77 -0.16
N ILE A 147 -4.45 -4.83 -0.84
CA ILE A 147 -5.68 -4.19 -0.38
C ILE A 147 -6.81 -4.72 -1.25
N ARG A 148 -7.90 -5.20 -0.64
CA ARG A 148 -9.09 -5.62 -1.38
C ARG A 148 -10.32 -4.95 -0.82
N PHE A 149 -11.17 -4.48 -1.73
CA PHE A 149 -12.51 -3.99 -1.43
C PHE A 149 -13.50 -4.89 -2.16
N TYR A 150 -14.24 -5.67 -1.40
CA TYR A 150 -15.19 -6.63 -1.96
C TYR A 150 -16.46 -5.91 -2.39
N LYS A 151 -16.97 -6.30 -3.54
CA LYS A 151 -18.23 -5.76 -4.05
C LYS A 151 -19.37 -6.36 -3.24
N GLY A 152 -20.36 -5.54 -2.97
CA GLY A 152 -21.49 -6.01 -2.19
C GLY A 152 -22.20 -7.18 -2.84
N THR A 153 -22.79 -8.03 -2.01
CA THR A 153 -23.67 -9.09 -2.51
C THR A 153 -24.97 -8.48 -3.04
N VAL A 154 -25.40 -9.00 -4.10
CA VAL A 154 -26.67 -8.59 -4.72
C VAL A 154 -27.80 -9.39 -4.11
#